data_a1f7b66fc5994a92002e0d3f3cc3ed78
#
_entry.id   a1f7b66fc5994a92002e0d3f3cc3ed78
#
_cell.length_a   1.000
_cell.length_b   1.000
_cell.length_c   1.000
_cell.angle_alpha   90.00
_cell.angle_beta   90.00
_cell.angle_gamma   90.00
#
_symmetry.space_group_name_H-M   'P 1'
#
loop_
_entity.id
_entity.type
_entity.pdbx_description
1 polymer ?
#
loop_
_entity_poly.entity_id
_entity_poly.type
_entity_poly.pdbx_seq_one_letter_code
_entity_poly.pdbx_strand_id
1 'polypeptide(L)' 'MREVPITLKSARVNKNLTQSEAAKLIGVTVDTLSNYERGKSYPDVPIIKKMEEVYGLSYSDLIFLPRNNG' A
#
# COMPACT_ATOMS: atom_id res chain seq x y z
N MET A 1 9.64 14.75 -10.17
CA MET A 1 10.37 13.51 -9.94
C MET A 1 10.42 13.18 -8.46
N ARG A 2 10.17 11.95 -8.14
CA ARG A 2 10.17 11.53 -6.75
C ARG A 2 11.58 11.13 -6.32
N GLU A 3 12.04 11.69 -5.25
CA GLU A 3 13.38 11.41 -4.78
C GLU A 3 13.45 10.37 -3.72
N VAL A 4 12.37 10.18 -2.99
CA VAL A 4 12.33 9.20 -1.92
C VAL A 4 11.07 8.38 -2.04
N PRO A 5 11.15 7.08 -1.83
CA PRO A 5 9.94 6.25 -1.81
C PRO A 5 9.01 6.68 -0.69
N ILE A 6 7.75 6.38 -0.82
CA ILE A 6 6.76 6.71 0.19
C ILE A 6 6.09 5.44 0.70
N THR A 7 5.57 5.52 1.92
CA THR A 7 4.90 4.37 2.51
C THR A 7 3.56 4.13 1.83
N LEU A 8 3.03 2.93 2.02
CA LEU A 8 1.71 2.62 1.49
C LEU A 8 0.67 3.59 2.01
N LYS A 9 0.75 3.94 3.29
CA LYS A 9 -0.23 4.87 3.85
C LYS A 9 -0.11 6.23 3.19
N SER A 10 1.11 6.73 3.00
CA SER A 10 1.31 8.03 2.37
C SER A 10 0.82 8.00 0.92
N ALA A 11 1.07 6.92 0.20
CA ALA A 11 0.61 6.80 -1.17
C ALA A 11 -0.91 6.88 -1.23
N ARG A 12 -1.58 6.19 -0.30
CA ARG A 12 -3.03 6.21 -0.22
C ARG A 12 -3.55 7.61 0.08
N VAL A 13 -2.96 8.25 1.08
CA VAL A 13 -3.39 9.57 1.50
C VAL A 13 -3.17 10.60 0.38
N ASN A 14 -2.07 10.46 -0.35
CA ASN A 14 -1.81 11.36 -1.47
C ASN A 14 -2.85 11.25 -2.57
N LYS A 15 -3.54 10.13 -2.65
CA LYS A 15 -4.64 9.95 -3.60
C LYS A 15 -6.00 10.32 -2.99
N ASN A 16 -5.97 10.84 -1.77
CA ASN A 16 -7.20 11.23 -1.06
C ASN A 16 -8.15 10.06 -0.86
N LEU A 17 -7.59 8.88 -0.58
CA LEU A 17 -8.39 7.68 -0.38
C LEU A 17 -8.39 7.30 1.09
N THR A 18 -9.55 6.95 1.61
CA THR A 18 -9.63 6.32 2.92
C THR A 18 -9.19 4.87 2.78
N GLN A 19 -8.90 4.21 3.91
CA GLN A 19 -8.56 2.80 3.87
C GLN A 19 -9.69 1.98 3.22
N SER A 20 -10.92 2.34 3.54
CA SER A 20 -12.07 1.63 2.99
C SER A 20 -12.14 1.75 1.47
N GLU A 21 -11.93 2.97 0.98
CA GLU A 21 -11.96 3.21 -0.47
C GLU A 21 -10.82 2.49 -1.17
N ALA A 22 -9.62 2.60 -0.62
CA ALA A 22 -8.47 1.96 -1.24
C ALA A 22 -8.59 0.45 -1.22
N ALA A 23 -9.04 -0.12 -0.10
CA ALA A 23 -9.19 -1.56 0.00
C ALA A 23 -10.16 -2.06 -1.07
N LYS A 24 -11.24 -1.34 -1.27
CA LYS A 24 -12.22 -1.72 -2.28
C LYS A 24 -11.62 -1.70 -3.68
N LEU A 25 -10.85 -0.66 -3.99
CA LEU A 25 -10.23 -0.54 -5.31
C LEU A 25 -9.16 -1.60 -5.53
N ILE A 26 -8.43 -1.95 -4.49
CA ILE A 26 -7.37 -2.95 -4.58
C ILE A 26 -7.96 -4.36 -4.59
N GLY A 27 -9.11 -4.53 -3.94
CA GLY A 27 -9.76 -5.82 -3.89
C GLY A 27 -9.45 -6.62 -2.65
N VAL A 28 -9.20 -5.95 -1.54
CA VAL A 28 -8.94 -6.60 -0.25
C VAL A 28 -9.85 -5.98 0.80
N THR A 29 -9.87 -6.59 1.98
CA THR A 29 -10.63 -6.01 3.08
C THR A 29 -9.86 -4.87 3.72
N VAL A 30 -10.56 -4.04 4.48
CA VAL A 30 -9.92 -2.95 5.20
C VAL A 30 -8.88 -3.49 6.18
N ASP A 31 -9.21 -4.58 6.87
CA ASP A 31 -8.26 -5.19 7.82
C ASP A 31 -7.00 -5.64 7.11
N THR A 32 -7.14 -6.24 5.94
CA THR A 32 -5.99 -6.69 5.19
C THR A 32 -5.12 -5.52 4.76
N LEU A 33 -5.75 -4.45 4.25
CA LEU A 33 -4.99 -3.28 3.85
C LEU A 33 -4.30 -2.65 5.05
N SER A 34 -5.00 -2.57 6.18
CA SER A 34 -4.41 -2.03 7.40
C SER A 34 -3.17 -2.82 7.81
N ASN A 35 -3.24 -4.16 7.70
CA ASN A 35 -2.09 -4.99 8.04
C ASN A 35 -0.91 -4.72 7.11
N TYR A 36 -1.18 -4.51 5.83
CA TYR A 36 -0.12 -4.16 4.89
C TYR A 36 0.52 -2.83 5.28
N GLU A 37 -0.31 -1.85 5.63
CA GLU A 37 0.21 -0.51 5.96
C GLU A 37 1.01 -0.52 7.25
N ARG A 38 0.71 -1.44 8.16
CA ARG A 38 1.42 -1.53 9.44
C ARG A 38 2.60 -2.51 9.40
N GLY A 39 2.82 -3.14 8.26
CA GLY A 39 3.91 -4.08 8.14
C GLY A 39 3.67 -5.42 8.79
N LYS A 40 2.43 -5.74 9.12
CA LYS A 40 2.09 -7.02 9.74
C LYS A 40 2.04 -8.15 8.74
N SER A 41 1.77 -7.84 7.49
CA SER A 41 1.80 -8.81 6.42
C SER A 41 2.19 -8.11 5.13
N TYR A 42 2.53 -8.88 4.12
CA TYR A 42 2.93 -8.33 2.83
C TYR A 42 1.97 -8.83 1.76
N PRO A 43 1.64 -7.96 0.81
CA PRO A 43 0.79 -8.38 -0.30
C PRO A 43 1.56 -9.28 -1.26
N ASP A 44 0.83 -10.15 -1.96
CA ASP A 44 1.45 -10.94 -3.00
C ASP A 44 1.53 -10.11 -4.29
N VAL A 45 2.13 -10.71 -5.33
CA VAL A 45 2.40 -9.98 -6.56
C VAL A 45 1.13 -9.42 -7.22
N PRO A 46 0.05 -10.19 -7.35
CA PRO A 46 -1.17 -9.61 -7.96
C PRO A 46 -1.70 -8.39 -7.21
N ILE A 47 -1.63 -8.42 -5.87
CA ILE A 47 -2.09 -7.29 -5.08
C ILE A 47 -1.15 -6.10 -5.24
N ILE A 48 0.16 -6.35 -5.28
CA ILE A 48 1.12 -5.27 -5.50
C ILE A 48 0.85 -4.59 -6.84
N LYS A 49 0.57 -5.35 -7.88
CA LYS A 49 0.28 -4.77 -9.18
C LYS A 49 -0.97 -3.92 -9.13
N LYS A 50 -1.96 -4.34 -8.36
CA LYS A 50 -3.18 -3.56 -8.19
C LYS A 50 -2.90 -2.27 -7.45
N MET A 51 -2.05 -2.34 -6.44
CA MET A 51 -1.64 -1.15 -5.71
C MET A 51 -0.93 -0.16 -6.61
N GLU A 52 -0.07 -0.66 -7.49
CA GLU A 52 0.61 0.22 -8.44
C GLU A 52 -0.40 0.99 -9.29
N GLU A 53 -1.43 0.29 -9.76
CA GLU A 53 -2.46 0.93 -10.57
C GLU A 53 -3.25 1.96 -9.77
N VAL A 54 -3.67 1.57 -8.57
CA VAL A 54 -4.52 2.42 -7.76
C VAL A 54 -3.78 3.66 -7.29
N TYR A 55 -2.53 3.50 -6.88
CA TYR A 55 -1.75 4.61 -6.34
C TYR A 55 -0.94 5.36 -7.40
N GLY A 56 -0.84 4.80 -8.61
CA GLY A 56 -0.10 5.46 -9.67
C GLY A 56 1.39 5.49 -9.44
N LEU A 57 1.93 4.47 -8.79
CA LEU A 57 3.34 4.41 -8.45
C LEU A 57 3.88 3.03 -8.81
N SER A 58 5.19 2.94 -9.05
CA SER A 58 5.80 1.64 -9.26
C SER A 58 6.18 1.03 -7.92
N TYR A 59 6.38 -0.27 -7.92
CA TYR A 59 6.75 -0.98 -6.71
C TYR A 59 8.00 -0.37 -6.06
N SER A 60 8.96 0.07 -6.88
CA SER A 60 10.19 0.63 -6.35
C SER A 60 9.98 1.97 -5.64
N ASP A 61 8.84 2.61 -5.87
CA ASP A 61 8.52 3.86 -5.20
C ASP A 61 7.84 3.66 -3.86
N LEU A 62 7.44 2.43 -3.55
CA LEU A 62 6.68 2.15 -2.33
C LEU A 62 7.57 1.54 -1.28
N ILE A 63 7.40 2.00 -0.05
CA ILE A 63 8.08 1.41 1.10
C ILE A 63 7.11 0.47 1.78
N PHE A 64 7.51 -0.79 1.87
CA PHE A 64 6.75 -1.78 2.62
C PHE A 64 7.45 -1.93 3.96
N LEU A 65 6.76 -1.56 5.02
CA LEU A 65 7.36 -1.59 6.34
C LEU A 65 7.81 -3.00 6.68
N PRO A 66 8.99 -3.13 7.29
CA PRO A 66 9.47 -4.46 7.66
C PRO A 66 8.58 -5.04 8.75
N ARG A 67 8.48 -6.37 8.75
CA ARG A 67 7.76 -7.01 9.82
C ARG A 67 8.51 -6.76 11.10
N ASN A 68 7.75 -6.46 12.12
CA ASN A 68 8.34 -6.21 13.40
C ASN A 68 8.50 -7.53 14.13
N ASN A 69 9.71 -7.97 14.27
CA ASN A 69 9.96 -9.23 14.91
C ASN A 69 10.48 -9.10 16.27
N GLY A 70 10.35 -8.02 16.79
CA GLY A 70 10.88 -7.96 18.13
C GLY A 70 11.73 -6.90 18.33
#